data_1d5c53ee5eab306bfd1fc4d8cbfeddc4
#
_entry.id   1d5c53ee5eab306bfd1fc4d8cbfeddc4
#
_cell.length_a   1.000
_cell.length_b   1.000
_cell.length_c   1.000
_cell.angle_alpha   90.00
_cell.angle_beta   90.00
_cell.angle_gamma   90.00
#
_symmetry.space_group_name_H-M   'P 1'
#
loop_
_entity.id
_entity.type
_entity.pdbx_description
1 polymer ?
#
loop_
_entity_poly.entity_id
_entity_poly.type
_entity_poly.pdbx_seq_one_letter_code
_entity_poly.pdbx_strand_id
1 'polypeptide(L)'
;MTLPSVTGDAPEGLVEAVLAYEAALAADDQEALAAFFVPAADTLRADANGLLVGHDRITAFRGRRGGAGVREVRELRVHVLGDAAAHVVTVNAPASGGRGAVSQLWVRNESAGWRIAAAHVTAPARAIDQRVWRVVGAPLVAGAPDGPLAGETVAVKDLFAIAGHRIGVGVRAYLAESPLEHRTAPAVAALVDAGADVVGIAQTDQFAYSIAGLNPDYGTPVNPAVPGGIPGGSSSGPASAVALGQASIGLGTDTAGSIRVPASYQGLWGLRPTHGAVSLEGWRRSLRATTRSVG
;
A
#
# COMPACT_ATOMS: atom_id res chain seq x y z
N MET A 1 15.85 25.01 -0.38
CA MET A 1 15.34 24.02 0.58
C MET A 1 14.78 24.78 1.77
N THR A 2 13.49 24.65 2.06
CA THR A 2 12.89 25.29 3.24
C THR A 2 13.36 24.54 4.46
N LEU A 3 13.88 25.23 5.48
CA LEU A 3 14.29 24.58 6.73
C LEU A 3 13.04 24.04 7.45
N PRO A 4 13.11 22.83 8.06
CA PRO A 4 12.00 22.28 8.81
C PRO A 4 11.70 23.14 10.04
N SER A 5 10.46 23.11 10.51
CA SER A 5 10.10 23.64 11.81
C SER A 5 10.77 22.76 12.89
N VAL A 6 11.75 23.31 13.63
CA VAL A 6 12.44 22.63 14.72
C VAL A 6 11.77 22.99 16.04
N THR A 7 11.44 21.99 16.84
CA THR A 7 10.85 22.17 18.18
C THR A 7 11.64 21.36 19.21
N GLY A 8 12.02 21.99 20.32
CA GLY A 8 12.84 21.46 21.39
C GLY A 8 14.24 22.06 21.38
N ASP A 9 14.91 22.04 22.52
CA ASP A 9 16.29 22.53 22.69
C ASP A 9 17.27 21.47 22.15
N ALA A 10 17.57 21.58 20.84
CA ALA A 10 18.44 20.62 20.19
C ALA A 10 19.90 20.80 20.65
N PRO A 11 20.62 19.76 21.07
CA PRO A 11 22.04 19.82 21.32
C PRO A 11 22.83 20.23 20.08
N GLU A 12 23.97 20.88 20.29
CA GLU A 12 24.84 21.35 19.24
C GLU A 12 25.19 20.27 18.22
N GLY A 13 25.06 20.57 16.92
CA GLY A 13 25.37 19.69 15.81
C GLY A 13 24.34 18.60 15.53
N LEU A 14 23.29 18.44 16.34
CA LEU A 14 22.29 17.38 16.12
C LEU A 14 21.40 17.67 14.93
N VAL A 15 20.88 18.89 14.81
CA VAL A 15 19.99 19.25 13.68
C VAL A 15 20.74 19.16 12.35
N GLU A 16 21.97 19.60 12.31
CA GLU A 16 22.85 19.50 11.14
C GLU A 16 23.09 18.02 10.77
N ALA A 17 23.33 17.14 11.74
CA ALA A 17 23.50 15.71 11.50
C ALA A 17 22.23 15.06 10.94
N VAL A 18 21.05 15.42 11.46
CA VAL A 18 19.75 14.92 10.95
C VAL A 18 19.53 15.38 9.50
N LEU A 19 19.80 16.64 9.19
CA LEU A 19 19.65 17.17 7.84
C LEU A 19 20.67 16.59 6.85
N ALA A 20 21.90 16.35 7.29
CA ALA A 20 22.92 15.68 6.50
C ALA A 20 22.54 14.20 6.20
N TYR A 21 21.97 13.51 7.18
CA TYR A 21 21.41 12.16 6.97
C TYR A 21 20.27 12.16 5.94
N GLU A 22 19.36 13.14 5.98
CA GLU A 22 18.29 13.26 4.98
C GLU A 22 18.84 13.61 3.59
N ALA A 23 19.90 14.40 3.50
CA ALA A 23 20.58 14.69 2.25
C ALA A 23 21.26 13.43 1.66
N ALA A 24 21.93 12.63 2.50
CA ALA A 24 22.51 11.35 2.08
C ALA A 24 21.44 10.36 1.60
N LEU A 25 20.26 10.34 2.23
CA LEU A 25 19.12 9.54 1.77
C LEU A 25 18.61 9.98 0.39
N ALA A 26 18.53 11.27 0.14
CA ALA A 26 18.08 11.82 -1.14
C ALA A 26 19.09 11.56 -2.27
N ALA A 27 20.39 11.57 -1.93
CA ALA A 27 21.48 11.30 -2.86
C ALA A 27 21.76 9.79 -3.08
N ASP A 28 21.10 8.90 -2.31
CA ASP A 28 21.39 7.46 -2.24
C ASP A 28 22.87 7.14 -1.92
N ASP A 29 23.49 7.99 -1.12
CA ASP A 29 24.89 7.84 -0.69
C ASP A 29 24.99 6.73 0.37
N GLN A 30 25.30 5.51 -0.07
CA GLN A 30 25.32 4.32 0.77
C GLN A 30 26.44 4.36 1.83
N GLU A 31 27.59 4.96 1.50
CA GLU A 31 28.73 5.08 2.41
C GLU A 31 28.41 6.08 3.54
N ALA A 32 27.91 7.26 3.18
CA ALA A 32 27.47 8.24 4.17
C ALA A 32 26.34 7.71 5.05
N LEU A 33 25.36 7.01 4.46
CA LEU A 33 24.25 6.42 5.19
C LEU A 33 24.69 5.35 6.18
N ALA A 34 25.67 4.51 5.85
CA ALA A 34 26.26 3.54 6.78
C ALA A 34 26.99 4.26 7.93
N ALA A 35 27.72 5.34 7.62
CA ALA A 35 28.46 6.11 8.62
C ALA A 35 27.56 6.83 9.64
N PHE A 36 26.30 7.11 9.31
CA PHE A 36 25.36 7.69 10.26
C PHE A 36 24.86 6.72 11.33
N PHE A 37 24.98 5.40 11.13
CA PHE A 37 24.59 4.43 12.15
C PHE A 37 25.75 4.07 13.07
N VAL A 38 25.43 3.82 14.35
CA VAL A 38 26.43 3.31 15.31
C VAL A 38 26.94 1.95 14.82
N PRO A 39 28.27 1.74 14.67
CA PRO A 39 28.82 0.47 14.21
C PRO A 39 28.84 -0.58 15.32
N ALA A 40 27.64 -1.00 15.77
CA ALA A 40 27.46 -1.94 16.86
C ALA A 40 26.50 -3.07 16.48
N ALA A 41 26.64 -4.22 17.16
CA ALA A 41 25.84 -5.41 16.91
C ALA A 41 24.39 -5.26 17.39
N ASP A 42 24.10 -4.31 18.25
CA ASP A 42 22.77 -3.99 18.82
C ASP A 42 22.12 -2.76 18.20
N THR A 43 22.73 -2.15 17.19
CA THR A 43 22.10 -1.06 16.43
C THR A 43 20.80 -1.55 15.76
N LEU A 44 19.74 -0.78 15.89
CA LEU A 44 18.40 -1.20 15.47
C LEU A 44 17.86 -0.38 14.30
N ARG A 45 17.15 -1.05 13.40
CA ARG A 45 16.29 -0.40 12.42
C ARG A 45 15.02 -1.22 12.20
N ALA A 46 13.87 -0.59 12.37
CA ALA A 46 12.57 -1.21 12.14
C ALA A 46 11.77 -0.44 11.07
N ASP A 47 10.97 -1.16 10.30
CA ASP A 47 9.95 -0.60 9.42
C ASP A 47 8.80 -1.62 9.25
N ALA A 48 7.86 -1.36 8.34
CA ALA A 48 6.73 -2.26 8.07
C ALA A 48 7.14 -3.69 7.63
N ASN A 49 8.38 -3.88 7.17
CA ASN A 49 8.91 -5.19 6.75
C ASN A 49 9.62 -5.95 7.89
N GLY A 50 9.70 -5.36 9.07
CA GLY A 50 10.25 -6.00 10.26
C GLY A 50 11.43 -5.27 10.91
N LEU A 51 12.20 -6.01 11.71
CA LEU A 51 13.31 -5.52 12.53
C LEU A 51 14.65 -6.02 11.97
N LEU A 52 15.57 -5.09 11.78
CA LEU A 52 16.98 -5.35 11.51
C LEU A 52 17.80 -5.05 12.78
N VAL A 53 18.63 -5.98 13.19
CA VAL A 53 19.55 -5.87 14.33
C VAL A 53 20.98 -6.01 13.84
N GLY A 54 21.82 -5.06 14.20
CA GLY A 54 23.23 -4.97 13.84
C GLY A 54 23.51 -4.09 12.64
N HIS A 55 24.58 -3.32 12.73
CA HIS A 55 25.05 -2.39 11.70
C HIS A 55 25.23 -3.03 10.33
N ASP A 56 25.84 -4.21 10.25
CA ASP A 56 26.10 -4.90 8.98
C ASP A 56 24.83 -5.28 8.25
N ARG A 57 23.80 -5.72 8.99
CA ARG A 57 22.48 -6.05 8.40
C ARG A 57 21.75 -4.82 7.88
N ILE A 58 21.88 -3.69 8.59
CA ILE A 58 21.30 -2.41 8.18
C ILE A 58 21.98 -1.90 6.92
N THR A 59 23.30 -1.98 6.85
CA THR A 59 24.11 -1.60 5.67
C THR A 59 23.78 -2.48 4.46
N ALA A 60 23.74 -3.81 4.62
CA ALA A 60 23.39 -4.75 3.57
C ALA A 60 21.94 -4.55 3.05
N PHE A 61 20.99 -4.21 3.93
CA PHE A 61 19.62 -3.89 3.54
C PHE A 61 19.56 -2.64 2.67
N ARG A 62 20.32 -1.59 3.01
CA ARG A 62 20.37 -0.35 2.23
C ARG A 62 20.96 -0.56 0.84
N GLY A 63 22.02 -1.31 0.70
CA GLY A 63 22.65 -1.60 -0.58
C GLY A 63 21.78 -2.40 -1.57
N ARG A 64 20.69 -3.03 -1.11
CA ARG A 64 19.73 -3.75 -1.97
C ARG A 64 18.50 -2.91 -2.34
N ARG A 65 18.29 -1.79 -1.69
CA ARG A 65 17.13 -0.94 -1.87
C ARG A 65 17.59 0.34 -2.56
N GLY A 66 17.21 0.58 -3.80
CA GLY A 66 17.40 1.89 -4.43
C GLY A 66 16.97 3.01 -3.49
N GLY A 67 17.54 4.20 -3.64
CA GLY A 67 17.41 5.34 -2.73
C GLY A 67 15.98 5.65 -2.30
N ALA A 68 15.84 6.20 -1.12
CA ALA A 68 14.57 6.79 -0.70
C ALA A 68 14.33 8.02 -1.59
N GLY A 69 13.25 8.03 -2.36
CA GLY A 69 12.94 9.18 -3.22
C GLY A 69 12.96 10.51 -2.46
N VAL A 70 13.17 11.60 -3.17
CA VAL A 70 13.23 12.95 -2.60
C VAL A 70 12.00 13.21 -1.73
N ARG A 71 12.22 13.58 -0.49
CA ARG A 71 11.20 13.92 0.50
C ARG A 71 11.57 15.21 1.22
N GLU A 72 10.58 15.99 1.60
CA GLU A 72 10.75 17.19 2.38
C GLU A 72 10.53 16.89 3.87
N VAL A 73 11.48 17.27 4.72
CA VAL A 73 11.28 17.26 6.18
C VAL A 73 10.44 18.47 6.54
N ARG A 74 9.22 18.27 7.02
CA ARG A 74 8.28 19.33 7.42
C ARG A 74 8.45 19.76 8.86
N GLU A 75 8.60 18.76 9.75
CA GLU A 75 8.73 18.96 11.18
C GLU A 75 9.90 18.13 11.70
N LEU A 76 10.65 18.69 12.65
CA LEU A 76 11.70 18.04 13.38
C LEU A 76 11.49 18.34 14.86
N ARG A 77 11.23 17.29 15.66
CA ARG A 77 11.07 17.39 17.12
C ARG A 77 12.21 16.70 17.80
N VAL A 78 12.83 17.39 18.75
CA VAL A 78 13.94 16.88 19.56
C VAL A 78 13.48 16.72 21.00
N HIS A 79 13.71 15.54 21.56
CA HIS A 79 13.58 15.26 22.97
C HIS A 79 14.95 14.84 23.52
N VAL A 80 15.56 15.69 24.31
CA VAL A 80 16.88 15.47 24.89
C VAL A 80 16.80 14.44 26.02
N LEU A 81 17.59 13.39 25.94
CA LEU A 81 17.67 12.32 26.96
C LEU A 81 18.85 12.43 27.85
N GLY A 82 19.75 13.42 27.64
CA GLY A 82 20.96 13.69 28.34
C GLY A 82 21.99 14.35 27.44
N ASP A 83 23.19 14.59 27.92
CA ASP A 83 24.25 15.35 27.22
C ASP A 83 24.72 14.65 25.92
N ALA A 84 24.57 13.34 25.85
CA ALA A 84 25.07 12.51 24.75
C ALA A 84 23.96 11.71 24.03
N ALA A 85 22.68 11.96 24.31
CA ALA A 85 21.60 11.24 23.70
C ALA A 85 20.38 12.12 23.47
N ALA A 86 19.71 11.94 22.32
CA ALA A 86 18.47 12.61 21.97
C ALA A 86 17.56 11.68 21.13
N HIS A 87 16.28 11.77 21.39
CA HIS A 87 15.25 11.18 20.56
C HIS A 87 14.74 12.21 19.57
N VAL A 88 14.83 11.91 18.29
CA VAL A 88 14.41 12.78 17.19
C VAL A 88 13.25 12.15 16.44
N VAL A 89 12.19 12.92 16.25
CA VAL A 89 11.08 12.54 15.37
C VAL A 89 11.01 13.53 14.22
N THR A 90 11.07 13.01 12.99
CA THR A 90 10.84 13.81 11.78
C THR A 90 9.53 13.44 11.12
N VAL A 91 8.79 14.45 10.64
CA VAL A 91 7.62 14.26 9.77
C VAL A 91 8.02 14.65 8.37
N ASN A 92 7.90 13.70 7.46
CA ASN A 92 8.34 13.82 6.08
C ASN A 92 7.16 13.85 5.12
N ALA A 93 7.27 14.65 4.06
CA ALA A 93 6.35 14.69 2.93
C ALA A 93 7.08 14.26 1.65
N PRO A 94 6.87 13.01 1.15
CA PRO A 94 7.43 12.59 -0.11
C PRO A 94 6.75 13.29 -1.28
N ALA A 95 7.46 13.44 -2.40
CA ALA A 95 6.91 14.03 -3.62
C ALA A 95 5.68 13.26 -4.16
N SER A 96 5.56 11.98 -3.84
CA SER A 96 4.40 11.13 -4.17
C SER A 96 3.16 11.39 -3.31
N GLY A 97 3.22 12.32 -2.35
CA GLY A 97 2.14 12.65 -1.42
C GLY A 97 2.14 11.82 -0.13
N GLY A 98 1.26 12.20 0.79
CA GLY A 98 1.16 11.60 2.12
C GLY A 98 2.14 12.18 3.14
N ARG A 99 2.11 11.64 4.36
CA ARG A 99 3.04 11.98 5.46
C ARG A 99 3.63 10.72 6.05
N GLY A 100 4.94 10.67 6.17
CA GLY A 100 5.67 9.63 6.90
C GLY A 100 6.27 10.19 8.17
N ALA A 101 6.51 9.35 9.14
CA ALA A 101 7.23 9.71 10.36
C ALA A 101 8.45 8.80 10.53
N VAL A 102 9.55 9.38 10.99
CA VAL A 102 10.75 8.63 11.36
C VAL A 102 11.09 8.99 12.79
N SER A 103 11.24 7.99 13.63
CA SER A 103 11.66 8.09 15.02
C SER A 103 13.07 7.53 15.15
N GLN A 104 13.99 8.31 15.69
CA GLN A 104 15.41 7.94 15.76
C GLN A 104 15.98 8.27 17.15
N LEU A 105 16.73 7.32 17.70
CA LEU A 105 17.59 7.57 18.84
C LEU A 105 18.97 7.95 18.31
N TRP A 106 19.39 9.17 18.57
CA TRP A 106 20.71 9.69 18.26
C TRP A 106 21.58 9.68 19.51
N VAL A 107 22.82 9.24 19.36
CA VAL A 107 23.83 9.24 20.40
C VAL A 107 25.08 9.99 19.94
N ARG A 108 25.70 10.76 20.84
CA ARG A 108 26.91 11.54 20.56
C ARG A 108 28.12 10.72 20.93
N ASN A 109 29.02 10.55 19.99
CA ASN A 109 30.36 10.01 20.23
C ASN A 109 31.37 11.18 20.12
N GLU A 110 32.30 11.31 21.06
CA GLU A 110 33.27 12.43 21.08
C GLU A 110 34.13 12.53 19.82
N SER A 111 34.45 11.40 19.19
CA SER A 111 35.29 11.34 17.98
C SER A 111 34.52 11.33 16.68
N ALA A 112 33.24 10.94 16.68
CA ALA A 112 32.46 10.65 15.46
C ALA A 112 31.20 11.51 15.31
N GLY A 113 30.91 12.39 16.30
CA GLY A 113 29.70 13.22 16.29
C GLY A 113 28.42 12.44 16.56
N TRP A 114 27.28 12.96 16.09
CA TRP A 114 25.97 12.34 16.28
C TRP A 114 25.74 11.15 15.34
N ARG A 115 25.30 10.01 15.90
CA ARG A 115 24.98 8.77 15.15
C ARG A 115 23.68 8.15 15.62
N ILE A 116 23.04 7.38 14.73
CA ILE A 116 21.77 6.72 14.99
C ILE A 116 22.04 5.35 15.65
N ALA A 117 21.58 5.19 16.89
CA ALA A 117 21.60 3.91 17.59
C ALA A 117 20.36 3.07 17.30
N ALA A 118 19.21 3.73 17.10
CA ALA A 118 17.99 3.05 16.71
C ALA A 118 17.16 3.94 15.77
N ALA A 119 16.47 3.34 14.79
CA ALA A 119 15.56 4.01 13.90
C ALA A 119 14.28 3.20 13.69
N HIS A 120 13.13 3.86 13.73
CA HIS A 120 11.86 3.31 13.30
C HIS A 120 11.29 4.20 12.18
N VAL A 121 11.00 3.59 11.03
CA VAL A 121 10.51 4.28 9.84
C VAL A 121 9.08 3.86 9.58
N THR A 122 8.14 4.80 9.75
CA THR A 122 6.77 4.63 9.28
C THR A 122 6.67 5.24 7.89
N ALA A 123 6.49 4.39 6.88
CA ALA A 123 6.20 4.87 5.54
C ALA A 123 4.91 5.69 5.57
N PRO A 124 4.79 6.75 4.73
CA PRO A 124 3.51 7.42 4.58
C PRO A 124 2.48 6.37 4.21
N ALA A 125 1.34 6.38 4.89
CA ALA A 125 0.16 5.71 4.36
C ALA A 125 -0.01 6.27 2.94
N ARG A 126 0.12 5.42 1.92
CA ARG A 126 -0.20 5.83 0.55
C ARG A 126 -1.61 6.37 0.62
N ALA A 127 -1.81 7.61 0.22
CA ALA A 127 -3.16 8.14 0.07
C ALA A 127 -3.89 7.18 -0.86
N ILE A 128 -4.83 6.41 -0.30
CA ILE A 128 -5.59 5.43 -1.06
C ILE A 128 -6.43 6.24 -2.04
N ASP A 129 -6.26 6.01 -3.33
CA ASP A 129 -7.21 6.50 -4.31
C ASP A 129 -8.54 5.76 -4.09
N GLN A 130 -9.47 6.41 -3.39
CA GLN A 130 -10.77 5.83 -3.03
C GLN A 130 -11.65 5.53 -4.24
N ARG A 131 -11.29 6.04 -5.42
CA ARG A 131 -11.93 5.69 -6.68
C ARG A 131 -11.58 4.26 -7.09
N VAL A 132 -10.34 3.83 -6.78
CA VAL A 132 -9.82 2.49 -7.11
C VAL A 132 -9.98 1.52 -5.95
N TRP A 133 -9.66 1.96 -4.73
CA TRP A 133 -9.58 1.11 -3.56
C TRP A 133 -10.58 1.49 -2.46
N ARG A 134 -11.26 0.51 -1.90
CA ARG A 134 -12.04 0.67 -0.67
C ARG A 134 -11.20 0.41 0.57
N VAL A 135 -10.40 -0.63 0.53
CA VAL A 135 -9.48 -1.04 1.60
C VAL A 135 -8.18 -1.51 0.96
N VAL A 136 -7.05 -1.23 1.59
CA VAL A 136 -5.74 -1.81 1.24
C VAL A 136 -5.03 -2.34 2.46
N GLY A 137 -4.12 -3.30 2.26
CA GLY A 137 -3.21 -3.85 3.26
C GLY A 137 -1.83 -4.09 2.65
N ALA A 138 -0.89 -4.53 3.48
CA ALA A 138 0.49 -4.77 3.03
C ALA A 138 1.03 -6.16 3.44
N PRO A 139 0.41 -7.28 3.01
CA PRO A 139 -0.88 -7.46 2.33
C PRO A 139 -2.10 -7.36 3.25
N LEU A 140 -3.31 -7.30 2.67
CA LEU A 140 -4.57 -7.42 3.41
C LEU A 140 -4.82 -8.86 3.87
N VAL A 141 -4.49 -9.82 2.99
CA VAL A 141 -4.45 -11.26 3.30
C VAL A 141 -3.19 -11.83 2.64
N ALA A 142 -2.31 -12.43 3.44
CA ALA A 142 -1.08 -13.03 2.93
C ALA A 142 -1.37 -14.36 2.21
N GLY A 143 -0.74 -14.58 1.07
CA GLY A 143 -0.77 -15.81 0.33
C GLY A 143 0.09 -16.90 0.95
N ALA A 144 -0.11 -18.15 0.53
CA ALA A 144 0.75 -19.25 0.91
C ALA A 144 2.18 -19.03 0.39
N PRO A 145 3.23 -19.26 1.20
CA PRO A 145 4.58 -18.85 0.87
C PRO A 145 5.18 -19.57 -0.36
N ASP A 146 4.74 -20.79 -0.62
CA ASP A 146 5.33 -21.69 -1.63
C ASP A 146 4.34 -22.04 -2.77
N GLY A 147 3.30 -21.25 -2.96
CA GLY A 147 2.30 -21.49 -4.01
C GLY A 147 2.79 -21.05 -5.41
N PRO A 148 2.16 -21.55 -6.49
CA PRO A 148 2.52 -21.19 -7.87
C PRO A 148 2.32 -19.70 -8.20
N LEU A 149 1.58 -18.96 -7.37
CA LEU A 149 1.37 -17.52 -7.47
C LEU A 149 2.13 -16.73 -6.38
N ALA A 150 3.13 -17.35 -5.74
CA ALA A 150 3.95 -16.65 -4.74
C ALA A 150 4.63 -15.42 -5.37
N GLY A 151 4.45 -14.25 -4.74
CA GLY A 151 4.92 -12.96 -5.26
C GLY A 151 3.91 -12.21 -6.14
N GLU A 152 2.82 -12.86 -6.55
CA GLU A 152 1.72 -12.18 -7.25
C GLU A 152 0.79 -11.47 -6.26
N THR A 153 0.14 -10.41 -6.73
CA THR A 153 -0.73 -9.57 -5.91
C THR A 153 -2.12 -9.43 -6.52
N VAL A 154 -3.15 -9.48 -5.67
CA VAL A 154 -4.55 -9.50 -6.12
C VAL A 154 -5.32 -8.27 -5.61
N ALA A 155 -5.98 -7.57 -6.55
CA ALA A 155 -7.04 -6.61 -6.29
C ALA A 155 -8.40 -7.33 -6.35
N VAL A 156 -9.09 -7.45 -5.22
CA VAL A 156 -10.37 -8.17 -5.14
C VAL A 156 -11.53 -7.19 -5.28
N LYS A 157 -12.42 -7.43 -6.23
CA LYS A 157 -13.64 -6.62 -6.42
C LYS A 157 -14.53 -6.63 -5.17
N ASP A 158 -15.06 -5.48 -4.79
CA ASP A 158 -15.95 -5.28 -3.64
C ASP A 158 -17.34 -5.95 -3.79
N LEU A 159 -17.34 -7.17 -4.28
CA LEU A 159 -18.48 -8.08 -4.35
C LEU A 159 -18.15 -9.43 -3.67
N PHE A 160 -16.88 -9.71 -3.43
CA PHE A 160 -16.44 -10.96 -2.82
C PHE A 160 -16.27 -10.79 -1.32
N ALA A 161 -16.72 -11.79 -0.58
CA ALA A 161 -16.49 -11.88 0.86
C ALA A 161 -15.00 -12.07 1.15
N ILE A 162 -14.47 -11.30 2.07
CA ILE A 162 -13.17 -11.51 2.73
C ILE A 162 -13.44 -11.48 4.23
N ALA A 163 -13.04 -12.51 4.95
CA ALA A 163 -13.24 -12.62 6.39
C ALA A 163 -12.74 -11.37 7.13
N GLY A 164 -13.54 -10.85 8.05
CA GLY A 164 -13.25 -9.62 8.78
C GLY A 164 -13.57 -8.32 8.03
N HIS A 165 -14.05 -8.39 6.79
CA HIS A 165 -14.44 -7.22 6.01
C HIS A 165 -15.91 -7.26 5.63
N ARG A 166 -16.48 -6.07 5.35
CA ARG A 166 -17.83 -5.91 4.82
C ARG A 166 -17.77 -5.90 3.29
N ILE A 167 -18.86 -6.24 2.62
CA ILE A 167 -19.03 -6.05 1.18
C ILE A 167 -19.78 -4.75 0.96
N GLY A 168 -19.25 -3.85 0.12
CA GLY A 168 -19.80 -2.52 -0.12
C GLY A 168 -20.58 -2.37 -1.41
N VAL A 169 -20.40 -3.28 -2.37
CA VAL A 169 -21.04 -3.27 -3.70
C VAL A 169 -20.95 -1.93 -4.42
N GLY A 170 -19.92 -1.12 -4.14
CA GLY A 170 -19.76 0.23 -4.69
C GLY A 170 -20.72 1.28 -4.15
N VAL A 171 -21.38 1.06 -3.00
CA VAL A 171 -22.40 1.96 -2.42
C VAL A 171 -22.11 2.21 -0.94
N ARG A 172 -21.90 3.47 -0.57
CA ARG A 172 -21.56 3.85 0.82
C ARG A 172 -22.66 3.49 1.83
N ALA A 173 -23.91 3.76 1.50
CA ALA A 173 -25.04 3.44 2.37
C ALA A 173 -25.17 1.93 2.60
N TYR A 174 -25.01 1.13 1.55
CA TYR A 174 -25.01 -0.32 1.66
C TYR A 174 -23.85 -0.83 2.53
N LEU A 175 -22.65 -0.31 2.34
CA LEU A 175 -21.47 -0.66 3.12
C LEU A 175 -21.68 -0.40 4.64
N ALA A 176 -22.33 0.70 5.01
CA ALA A 176 -22.58 1.06 6.40
C ALA A 176 -23.46 0.02 7.12
N GLU A 177 -24.42 -0.57 6.41
CA GLU A 177 -25.39 -1.54 6.93
C GLU A 177 -24.97 -3.00 6.73
N SER A 178 -23.98 -3.26 5.86
CA SER A 178 -23.52 -4.62 5.56
C SER A 178 -22.91 -5.28 6.80
N PRO A 179 -23.16 -6.57 7.03
CA PRO A 179 -22.50 -7.31 8.09
C PRO A 179 -21.02 -7.53 7.78
N LEU A 180 -20.21 -7.82 8.81
CA LEU A 180 -18.88 -8.38 8.62
C LEU A 180 -18.99 -9.80 8.06
N GLU A 181 -18.22 -10.10 7.05
CA GLU A 181 -18.13 -11.44 6.52
C GLU A 181 -17.24 -12.31 7.42
N HIS A 182 -17.71 -13.50 7.76
CA HIS A 182 -16.97 -14.42 8.63
C HIS A 182 -16.14 -15.45 7.87
N ARG A 183 -16.33 -15.54 6.56
CA ARG A 183 -15.64 -16.48 5.67
C ARG A 183 -15.20 -15.77 4.40
N THR A 184 -14.03 -16.16 3.91
CA THR A 184 -13.53 -15.69 2.62
C THR A 184 -14.17 -16.50 1.49
N ALA A 185 -14.58 -15.84 0.43
CA ALA A 185 -15.14 -16.47 -0.76
C ALA A 185 -14.16 -17.50 -1.36
N PRO A 186 -14.62 -18.69 -1.77
CA PRO A 186 -13.73 -19.73 -2.31
C PRO A 186 -12.87 -19.28 -3.49
N ALA A 187 -13.38 -18.38 -4.33
CA ALA A 187 -12.61 -17.81 -5.44
C ALA A 187 -11.41 -16.97 -4.97
N VAL A 188 -11.55 -16.25 -3.85
CA VAL A 188 -10.46 -15.49 -3.22
C VAL A 188 -9.51 -16.44 -2.50
N ALA A 189 -10.06 -17.40 -1.72
CA ALA A 189 -9.27 -18.39 -0.98
C ALA A 189 -8.36 -19.19 -1.91
N ALA A 190 -8.87 -19.63 -3.08
CA ALA A 190 -8.07 -20.36 -4.04
C ALA A 190 -6.84 -19.59 -4.56
N LEU A 191 -6.93 -18.25 -4.70
CA LEU A 191 -5.78 -17.41 -5.07
C LEU A 191 -4.78 -17.27 -3.92
N VAL A 192 -5.29 -17.13 -2.69
CA VAL A 192 -4.47 -17.06 -1.46
C VAL A 192 -3.74 -18.40 -1.22
N ASP A 193 -4.45 -19.52 -1.36
CA ASP A 193 -3.89 -20.87 -1.22
C ASP A 193 -2.84 -21.17 -2.31
N ALA A 194 -3.01 -20.58 -3.50
CA ALA A 194 -2.02 -20.64 -4.58
C ALA A 194 -0.82 -19.69 -4.38
N GLY A 195 -0.79 -18.88 -3.32
CA GLY A 195 0.34 -18.04 -2.95
C GLY A 195 0.20 -16.56 -3.28
N ALA A 196 -0.90 -16.11 -3.88
CA ALA A 196 -1.07 -14.71 -4.20
C ALA A 196 -1.51 -13.87 -2.98
N ASP A 197 -0.87 -12.73 -2.77
CA ASP A 197 -1.21 -11.78 -1.73
C ASP A 197 -2.42 -10.93 -2.12
N VAL A 198 -3.47 -10.93 -1.33
CA VAL A 198 -4.55 -9.95 -1.50
C VAL A 198 -4.08 -8.60 -0.97
N VAL A 199 -3.85 -7.63 -1.86
CA VAL A 199 -3.39 -6.28 -1.47
C VAL A 199 -4.52 -5.33 -1.16
N GLY A 200 -5.75 -5.66 -1.53
CA GLY A 200 -6.90 -4.83 -1.17
C GLY A 200 -8.22 -5.22 -1.80
N ILE A 201 -9.27 -4.55 -1.32
CA ILE A 201 -10.62 -4.62 -1.86
C ILE A 201 -10.81 -3.41 -2.77
N ALA A 202 -11.04 -3.65 -4.06
CA ALA A 202 -11.14 -2.64 -5.08
C ALA A 202 -12.60 -2.29 -5.40
N GLN A 203 -12.83 -1.04 -5.74
CA GLN A 203 -14.16 -0.49 -6.05
C GLN A 203 -14.82 -1.17 -7.26
N THR A 204 -16.13 -1.03 -7.32
CA THR A 204 -16.96 -1.49 -8.41
C THR A 204 -17.99 -0.43 -8.74
N ASP A 205 -18.59 -0.48 -9.91
CA ASP A 205 -19.81 0.29 -10.22
C ASP A 205 -20.90 -0.08 -9.20
N GLN A 206 -21.80 0.84 -8.89
CA GLN A 206 -22.88 0.60 -7.94
C GLN A 206 -23.64 -0.69 -8.26
N PHE A 207 -23.71 -1.60 -7.30
CA PHE A 207 -24.33 -2.92 -7.42
C PHE A 207 -23.81 -3.76 -8.61
N ALA A 208 -22.64 -3.44 -9.15
CA ALA A 208 -22.08 -4.03 -10.37
C ALA A 208 -23.02 -3.95 -11.59
N TYR A 209 -23.88 -2.98 -11.64
CA TYR A 209 -24.95 -2.89 -12.64
C TYR A 209 -24.47 -2.29 -13.97
N SER A 210 -23.55 -1.35 -13.98
CA SER A 210 -23.01 -0.68 -15.16
C SER A 210 -21.80 -1.42 -15.77
N ILE A 211 -21.45 -1.09 -17.01
CA ILE A 211 -20.20 -1.47 -17.68
C ILE A 211 -19.32 -0.25 -18.00
N ALA A 212 -19.69 0.94 -17.53
CA ALA A 212 -18.98 2.19 -17.82
C ALA A 212 -17.83 2.47 -16.86
N GLY A 213 -17.86 1.91 -15.66
CA GLY A 213 -16.86 2.18 -14.61
C GLY A 213 -17.14 3.47 -13.85
N LEU A 214 -18.35 3.99 -13.91
CA LEU A 214 -18.75 5.21 -13.22
C LEU A 214 -19.32 4.88 -11.84
N ASN A 215 -18.84 5.58 -10.81
CA ASN A 215 -19.38 5.43 -9.46
C ASN A 215 -19.60 6.81 -8.83
N PRO A 216 -20.85 7.22 -8.59
CA PRO A 216 -21.17 8.53 -8.02
C PRO A 216 -20.77 8.65 -6.55
N ASP A 217 -20.71 7.55 -5.77
CA ASP A 217 -20.35 7.58 -4.36
C ASP A 217 -18.84 7.75 -4.14
N TYR A 218 -18.03 7.08 -4.95
CA TYR A 218 -16.57 7.02 -4.75
C TYR A 218 -15.78 7.74 -5.86
N GLY A 219 -16.43 8.12 -6.93
CA GLY A 219 -15.80 8.68 -8.11
C GLY A 219 -15.37 7.60 -9.12
N THR A 220 -14.99 8.04 -10.30
CA THR A 220 -14.57 7.20 -11.41
C THR A 220 -13.12 6.79 -11.27
N PRO A 221 -12.77 5.49 -11.26
CA PRO A 221 -11.38 5.05 -11.28
C PRO A 221 -10.63 5.57 -12.50
N VAL A 222 -9.32 5.72 -12.35
CA VAL A 222 -8.45 6.22 -13.42
C VAL A 222 -8.28 5.15 -14.50
N ASN A 223 -8.36 5.58 -15.76
CA ASN A 223 -7.91 4.78 -16.91
C ASN A 223 -6.53 5.30 -17.36
N PRO A 224 -5.43 4.63 -17.02
CA PRO A 224 -4.10 5.10 -17.39
C PRO A 224 -3.78 4.88 -18.88
N ALA A 225 -4.49 3.98 -19.57
CA ALA A 225 -4.30 3.76 -21.00
C ALA A 225 -4.90 4.88 -21.86
N VAL A 226 -5.96 5.54 -21.36
CA VAL A 226 -6.63 6.65 -22.04
C VAL A 226 -6.86 7.78 -21.03
N PRO A 227 -5.96 8.73 -20.88
CA PRO A 227 -6.11 9.87 -19.96
C PRO A 227 -7.44 10.60 -20.20
N GLY A 228 -8.23 10.77 -19.12
CA GLY A 228 -9.57 11.38 -19.21
C GLY A 228 -10.67 10.46 -19.72
N GLY A 229 -10.34 9.26 -20.17
CA GLY A 229 -11.32 8.24 -20.57
C GLY A 229 -11.93 7.52 -19.37
N ILE A 230 -13.08 6.87 -19.60
CA ILE A 230 -13.70 6.01 -18.59
C ILE A 230 -12.97 4.67 -18.50
N PRO A 231 -12.91 4.04 -17.31
CA PRO A 231 -12.15 2.80 -17.11
C PRO A 231 -12.85 1.55 -17.67
N GLY A 232 -14.14 1.64 -17.97
CA GLY A 232 -14.99 0.45 -18.17
C GLY A 232 -15.28 -0.24 -16.83
N GLY A 233 -16.32 -1.04 -16.79
CA GLY A 233 -16.84 -1.66 -15.57
C GLY A 233 -17.62 -2.97 -15.84
N SER A 234 -18.20 -3.48 -14.82
CA SER A 234 -18.28 -3.02 -13.42
C SER A 234 -17.06 -3.38 -12.55
N SER A 235 -16.10 -4.17 -13.02
CA SER A 235 -14.84 -4.44 -12.32
C SER A 235 -13.82 -3.30 -12.55
N SER A 236 -14.28 -2.06 -12.42
CA SER A 236 -13.53 -0.84 -12.71
C SER A 236 -12.29 -0.68 -11.80
N GLY A 237 -12.46 -0.87 -10.50
CA GLY A 237 -11.37 -0.78 -9.52
C GLY A 237 -10.29 -1.85 -9.71
N PRO A 238 -10.62 -3.16 -9.79
CA PRO A 238 -9.63 -4.20 -10.09
C PRO A 238 -8.85 -3.95 -11.37
N ALA A 239 -9.52 -3.56 -12.45
CA ALA A 239 -8.85 -3.27 -13.72
C ALA A 239 -7.91 -2.06 -13.59
N SER A 240 -8.37 -0.97 -12.98
CA SER A 240 -7.52 0.21 -12.75
C SER A 240 -6.34 -0.08 -11.84
N ALA A 241 -6.51 -0.91 -10.80
CA ALA A 241 -5.42 -1.34 -9.93
C ALA A 241 -4.31 -2.06 -10.71
N VAL A 242 -4.70 -2.96 -11.63
CA VAL A 242 -3.74 -3.69 -12.50
C VAL A 242 -3.10 -2.74 -13.50
N ALA A 243 -3.89 -1.92 -14.18
CA ALA A 243 -3.37 -0.97 -15.18
C ALA A 243 -2.42 0.08 -14.59
N LEU A 244 -2.59 0.43 -13.30
CA LEU A 244 -1.70 1.31 -12.53
C LEU A 244 -0.49 0.58 -11.93
N GLY A 245 -0.32 -0.74 -12.15
CA GLY A 245 0.75 -1.53 -11.56
C GLY A 245 0.65 -1.68 -10.03
N GLN A 246 -0.53 -1.50 -9.46
CA GLN A 246 -0.77 -1.61 -8.01
C GLN A 246 -1.13 -3.04 -7.58
N ALA A 247 -1.51 -3.88 -8.53
CA ALA A 247 -1.72 -5.31 -8.39
C ALA A 247 -1.37 -5.99 -9.71
N SER A 248 -0.98 -7.28 -9.67
CA SER A 248 -0.72 -8.07 -10.88
C SER A 248 -1.97 -8.78 -11.39
N ILE A 249 -2.93 -9.06 -10.51
CA ILE A 249 -4.18 -9.77 -10.81
C ILE A 249 -5.38 -8.93 -10.33
N GLY A 250 -6.39 -8.80 -11.18
CA GLY A 250 -7.70 -8.23 -10.82
C GLY A 250 -8.77 -9.33 -10.76
N LEU A 251 -9.24 -9.69 -9.56
CA LEU A 251 -10.39 -10.59 -9.42
C LEU A 251 -11.70 -9.80 -9.55
N GLY A 252 -12.44 -10.09 -10.61
CA GLY A 252 -13.70 -9.42 -10.94
C GLY A 252 -14.86 -10.38 -11.14
N THR A 253 -15.98 -9.83 -11.61
CA THR A 253 -17.17 -10.58 -12.02
C THR A 253 -17.61 -10.16 -13.41
N ASP A 254 -18.13 -11.07 -14.22
CA ASP A 254 -18.56 -10.78 -15.58
C ASP A 254 -19.88 -11.48 -15.90
N THR A 255 -20.97 -10.72 -15.95
CA THR A 255 -22.28 -11.20 -16.42
C THR A 255 -22.49 -10.78 -17.89
N ALA A 256 -22.26 -9.49 -18.19
CA ALA A 256 -22.51 -8.92 -19.51
C ALA A 256 -21.26 -8.19 -20.08
N GLY A 257 -20.05 -8.54 -19.59
CA GLY A 257 -18.81 -7.92 -20.02
C GLY A 257 -17.98 -7.29 -18.88
N SER A 258 -18.41 -7.41 -17.63
CA SER A 258 -17.82 -6.66 -16.49
C SER A 258 -16.39 -7.01 -16.12
N ILE A 259 -15.72 -7.97 -16.76
CA ILE A 259 -14.25 -8.17 -16.75
C ILE A 259 -13.69 -7.72 -18.09
N ARG A 260 -14.28 -8.20 -19.19
CA ARG A 260 -13.75 -8.01 -20.54
C ARG A 260 -13.80 -6.56 -21.00
N VAL A 261 -14.85 -5.82 -20.64
CA VAL A 261 -14.98 -4.40 -21.00
C VAL A 261 -13.89 -3.55 -20.32
N PRO A 262 -13.73 -3.54 -18.98
CA PRO A 262 -12.68 -2.75 -18.35
C PRO A 262 -11.26 -3.21 -18.74
N ALA A 263 -11.05 -4.51 -18.99
CA ALA A 263 -9.78 -5.00 -19.51
C ALA A 263 -9.47 -4.43 -20.90
N SER A 264 -10.45 -4.47 -21.82
CA SER A 264 -10.31 -3.90 -23.17
C SER A 264 -10.02 -2.40 -23.13
N TYR A 265 -10.73 -1.65 -22.27
CA TYR A 265 -10.57 -0.19 -22.16
C TYR A 265 -9.20 0.23 -21.62
N GLN A 266 -8.57 -0.63 -20.83
CA GLN A 266 -7.33 -0.33 -20.12
C GLN A 266 -6.11 -1.13 -20.65
N GLY A 267 -6.26 -1.80 -21.82
CA GLY A 267 -5.17 -2.54 -22.47
C GLY A 267 -4.71 -3.77 -21.69
N LEU A 268 -5.61 -4.41 -20.96
CA LEU A 268 -5.34 -5.58 -20.13
C LEU A 268 -5.88 -6.87 -20.74
N TRP A 269 -5.35 -8.01 -20.31
CA TRP A 269 -5.97 -9.31 -20.55
C TRP A 269 -7.18 -9.49 -19.63
N GLY A 270 -8.34 -9.78 -20.21
CA GLY A 270 -9.57 -10.07 -19.47
C GLY A 270 -10.08 -11.47 -19.77
N LEU A 271 -10.08 -12.35 -18.77
CA LEU A 271 -10.56 -13.73 -18.92
C LEU A 271 -11.89 -13.91 -18.19
N ARG A 272 -12.91 -14.32 -18.92
CA ARG A 272 -14.13 -14.89 -18.36
C ARG A 272 -14.09 -16.41 -18.54
N PRO A 273 -13.95 -17.20 -17.45
CA PRO A 273 -13.91 -18.66 -17.55
C PRO A 273 -15.28 -19.23 -17.92
N THR A 274 -15.31 -20.51 -18.24
CA THR A 274 -16.53 -21.28 -18.46
C THR A 274 -17.46 -21.16 -17.23
N HIS A 275 -18.74 -21.03 -17.46
CA HIS A 275 -19.72 -20.93 -16.37
C HIS A 275 -19.62 -22.16 -15.45
N GLY A 276 -19.55 -21.91 -14.14
CA GLY A 276 -19.39 -22.94 -13.12
C GLY A 276 -17.95 -23.41 -12.87
N ALA A 277 -16.95 -22.97 -13.65
CA ALA A 277 -15.55 -23.32 -13.42
C ALA A 277 -14.98 -22.68 -12.14
N VAL A 278 -15.54 -21.54 -11.71
CA VAL A 278 -15.17 -20.84 -10.47
C VAL A 278 -16.39 -20.75 -9.57
N SER A 279 -16.23 -21.06 -8.29
CA SER A 279 -17.32 -20.98 -7.31
C SER A 279 -17.85 -19.55 -7.18
N LEU A 280 -19.18 -19.43 -7.13
CA LEU A 280 -19.89 -18.19 -6.86
C LEU A 280 -20.31 -18.05 -5.39
N GLU A 281 -19.88 -18.98 -4.52
CA GLU A 281 -20.11 -18.89 -3.07
C GLU A 281 -19.38 -17.68 -2.48
N GLY A 282 -20.02 -17.03 -1.50
CA GLY A 282 -19.44 -15.83 -0.87
C GLY A 282 -19.41 -14.59 -1.78
N TRP A 283 -20.13 -14.62 -2.90
CA TRP A 283 -20.32 -13.47 -3.78
C TRP A 283 -21.69 -12.83 -3.58
N ARG A 284 -21.75 -11.51 -3.46
CA ARG A 284 -23.01 -10.75 -3.41
C ARG A 284 -23.50 -10.50 -4.84
N ARG A 285 -24.64 -11.07 -5.17
CA ARG A 285 -25.38 -10.72 -6.39
C ARG A 285 -25.91 -9.29 -6.27
N SER A 286 -25.88 -8.52 -7.37
CA SER A 286 -26.64 -7.27 -7.45
C SER A 286 -28.10 -7.57 -7.12
N LEU A 287 -28.75 -6.70 -6.35
CA LEU A 287 -30.18 -6.78 -6.08
C LEU A 287 -30.94 -6.75 -7.41
N ARG A 288 -31.53 -7.91 -7.78
CA ARG A 288 -32.29 -8.20 -8.99
C ARG A 288 -31.47 -8.51 -10.26
N ALA A 289 -30.88 -9.69 -10.30
CA ALA A 289 -30.93 -10.50 -11.51
C ALA A 289 -31.75 -11.75 -11.21
N THR A 290 -33.05 -11.62 -11.06
CA THR A 290 -34.00 -12.69 -11.38
C THR A 290 -34.03 -12.83 -12.89
N THR A 291 -32.97 -13.33 -13.50
CA THR A 291 -33.12 -14.06 -14.74
C THR A 291 -33.74 -15.40 -14.38
N ARG A 292 -35.04 -15.48 -14.41
CA ARG A 292 -35.72 -16.72 -14.76
C ARG A 292 -34.99 -17.21 -16.00
N SER A 293 -34.39 -18.40 -15.92
CA SER A 293 -34.08 -19.21 -17.08
C SER A 293 -35.38 -19.38 -17.82
N VAL A 294 -35.54 -18.74 -18.98
CA VAL A 294 -36.48 -19.20 -19.99
C VAL A 294 -35.75 -20.35 -20.65
N GLY A 295 -36.42 -21.51 -20.69
CA GLY A 295 -35.97 -22.80 -21.14
C GLY A 295 -35.48 -22.91 -22.58
#